data_f194bd51fa09084e3cbf7bca59e493a3
#
_entry.id   f194bd51fa09084e3cbf7bca59e493a3
#
_cell.length_a   1.000
_cell.length_b   1.000
_cell.length_c   1.000
_cell.angle_alpha   90.00
_cell.angle_beta   90.00
_cell.angle_gamma   90.00
#
_symmetry.space_group_name_H-M   'P 1'
#
loop_
_entity.id
_entity.type
_entity.pdbx_description
1 polymer ?
#
loop_
_entity_poly.entity_id
_entity_poly.type
_entity_poly.pdbx_seq_one_letter_code
_entity_poly.pdbx_strand_id
1 'polypeptide(L)'
;MTYENLDRKLVNALLEDGRASLRSLGEDLDVSVTTVSNHISDLEEQGIIRGYAPIVDYGELGYDVTAIIQMKVEGSALPDITDRLQGHKHMVSVYEVTGDHDIIAIGKFTD
;
A
#
# COMPACT_ATOMS: atom_id res chain seq x y z
N MET A 1 -28.43 0.81 -4.75
CA MET A 1 -27.01 0.92 -4.36
C MET A 1 -26.27 -0.32 -4.79
N THR A 2 -25.13 -0.16 -5.33
CA THR A 2 -24.28 -1.27 -5.71
C THR A 2 -23.22 -1.50 -4.63
N TYR A 3 -22.82 -2.73 -4.45
CA TYR A 3 -21.74 -3.09 -3.54
C TYR A 3 -20.41 -2.41 -3.91
N GLU A 4 -20.19 -2.13 -5.20
CA GLU A 4 -19.02 -1.39 -5.65
C GLU A 4 -18.88 -0.04 -4.96
N ASN A 5 -19.98 0.65 -4.77
CA ASN A 5 -19.97 1.94 -4.09
C ASN A 5 -19.62 1.78 -2.60
N LEU A 6 -20.13 0.74 -1.96
CA LEU A 6 -19.78 0.43 -0.57
C LEU A 6 -18.31 0.03 -0.45
N ASP A 7 -17.79 -0.77 -1.37
CA ASP A 7 -16.39 -1.18 -1.37
C ASP A 7 -15.47 0.04 -1.46
N ARG A 8 -15.76 0.98 -2.33
CA ARG A 8 -14.98 2.22 -2.44
C ARG A 8 -15.01 3.03 -1.15
N LYS A 9 -16.16 3.13 -0.52
CA LYS A 9 -16.30 3.84 0.75
C LYS A 9 -15.51 3.17 1.86
N LEU A 10 -15.51 1.83 1.90
CA LEU A 10 -14.74 1.07 2.87
C LEU A 10 -13.23 1.27 2.66
N VAL A 11 -12.78 1.17 1.42
CA VAL A 11 -11.35 1.38 1.11
C VAL A 11 -10.94 2.80 1.50
N ASN A 12 -11.75 3.81 1.17
CA ASN A 12 -11.43 5.19 1.52
C ASN A 12 -11.39 5.40 3.03
N ALA A 13 -12.33 4.82 3.77
CA ALA A 13 -12.34 4.90 5.23
C ALA A 13 -11.11 4.26 5.85
N LEU A 14 -10.68 3.10 5.31
CA LEU A 14 -9.48 2.40 5.79
C LEU A 14 -8.20 3.13 5.39
N LEU A 15 -8.19 3.84 4.27
CA LEU A 15 -7.06 4.69 3.91
C LEU A 15 -6.88 5.86 4.88
N GLU A 16 -7.97 6.38 5.41
CA GLU A 16 -7.91 7.44 6.41
C GLU A 16 -7.54 6.92 7.79
N ASP A 17 -8.04 5.74 8.15
CA ASP A 17 -7.76 5.10 9.43
C ASP A 17 -7.70 3.58 9.24
N GLY A 18 -6.49 3.06 9.05
CA GLY A 18 -6.26 1.63 8.84
C GLY A 18 -6.56 0.77 10.06
N ARG A 19 -6.81 1.38 11.21
CA ARG A 19 -7.15 0.67 12.45
C ARG A 19 -8.62 0.84 12.84
N ALA A 20 -9.44 1.38 11.96
CA ALA A 20 -10.87 1.55 12.23
C ALA A 20 -11.50 0.19 12.56
N SER A 21 -12.35 0.18 13.59
CA SER A 21 -13.07 -1.04 13.97
C SER A 21 -14.20 -1.31 12.99
N LEU A 22 -14.62 -2.56 12.91
CA LEU A 22 -15.80 -2.94 12.10
C LEU A 22 -17.03 -2.17 12.53
N ARG A 23 -17.18 -1.95 13.83
CA ARG A 23 -18.30 -1.21 14.38
C ARG A 23 -18.28 0.26 13.92
N SER A 24 -17.12 0.90 14.02
CA SER A 24 -16.96 2.28 13.59
C SER A 24 -17.26 2.43 12.10
N LEU A 25 -16.74 1.51 11.30
CA LEU A 25 -16.99 1.51 9.85
C LEU A 25 -18.49 1.32 9.55
N GLY A 26 -19.15 0.43 10.26
CA GLY A 26 -20.58 0.20 10.10
C GLY A 26 -21.40 1.43 10.45
N GLU A 27 -21.06 2.11 11.53
CA GLU A 27 -21.71 3.35 11.93
C GLU A 27 -21.52 4.45 10.89
N ASP A 28 -20.27 4.64 10.44
CA ASP A 28 -19.94 5.69 9.48
C ASP A 28 -20.62 5.49 8.13
N LEU A 29 -20.76 4.24 7.70
CA LEU A 29 -21.30 3.91 6.38
C LEU A 29 -22.77 3.48 6.42
N ASP A 30 -23.34 3.45 7.61
CA ASP A 30 -24.76 3.08 7.85
C ASP A 30 -25.07 1.68 7.34
N VAL A 31 -24.22 0.74 7.69
CA VAL A 31 -24.40 -0.69 7.38
C VAL A 31 -24.07 -1.53 8.61
N SER A 32 -24.48 -2.79 8.60
CA SER A 32 -24.22 -3.69 9.74
C SER A 32 -22.73 -4.09 9.79
N VAL A 33 -22.29 -4.47 10.99
CA VAL A 33 -20.95 -5.00 11.21
C VAL A 33 -20.68 -6.23 10.32
N THR A 34 -21.69 -7.10 10.18
CA THR A 34 -21.58 -8.30 9.34
C THR A 34 -21.36 -7.92 7.87
N THR A 35 -22.07 -6.91 7.38
CA THR A 35 -21.88 -6.41 6.01
C THR A 35 -20.48 -5.86 5.82
N VAL A 36 -19.97 -5.05 6.76
CA VAL A 36 -18.61 -4.53 6.71
C VAL A 36 -17.60 -5.67 6.67
N SER A 37 -17.73 -6.63 7.57
CA SER A 37 -16.82 -7.76 7.67
C SER A 37 -16.78 -8.58 6.39
N ASN A 38 -17.93 -8.87 5.80
CA ASN A 38 -18.01 -9.64 4.57
C ASN A 38 -17.38 -8.91 3.39
N HIS A 39 -17.62 -7.61 3.27
CA HIS A 39 -17.03 -6.81 2.19
C HIS A 39 -15.51 -6.69 2.32
N ILE A 40 -15.01 -6.47 3.53
CA ILE A 40 -13.56 -6.42 3.77
C ILE A 40 -12.92 -7.76 3.43
N SER A 41 -13.52 -8.88 3.86
CA SER A 41 -13.00 -10.21 3.55
C SER A 41 -12.93 -10.45 2.04
N ASP A 42 -13.95 -10.05 1.32
CA ASP A 42 -13.97 -10.18 -0.14
C ASP A 42 -12.89 -9.32 -0.80
N LEU A 43 -12.70 -8.09 -0.33
CA LEU A 43 -11.67 -7.19 -0.84
C LEU A 43 -10.27 -7.76 -0.59
N GLU A 44 -10.06 -8.40 0.56
CA GLU A 44 -8.80 -9.07 0.88
C GLU A 44 -8.58 -10.30 0.00
N GLU A 45 -9.60 -11.13 -0.18
CA GLU A 45 -9.51 -12.32 -1.03
C GLU A 45 -9.22 -11.98 -2.49
N GLN A 46 -9.81 -10.92 -2.99
CA GLN A 46 -9.60 -10.46 -4.37
C GLN A 46 -8.26 -9.76 -4.56
N GLY A 47 -7.53 -9.51 -3.48
CA GLY A 47 -6.25 -8.81 -3.55
C GLY A 47 -6.37 -7.31 -3.76
N ILE A 48 -7.56 -6.73 -3.60
CA ILE A 48 -7.76 -5.28 -3.66
C ILE A 48 -7.16 -4.64 -2.41
N ILE A 49 -7.47 -5.20 -1.24
CA ILE A 49 -6.76 -4.85 -0.01
C ILE A 49 -5.67 -5.89 0.16
N ARG A 50 -4.42 -5.47 0.02
CA ARG A 50 -3.26 -6.37 0.07
C ARG A 50 -2.62 -6.43 1.45
N GLY A 51 -3.01 -5.57 2.35
CA GLY A 51 -2.49 -5.52 3.70
C GLY A 51 -2.75 -4.18 4.33
N TYR A 52 -2.25 -4.03 5.55
CA TYR A 52 -2.40 -2.82 6.34
C TYR A 52 -1.02 -2.42 6.85
N ALA A 53 -0.69 -1.15 6.73
CA ALA A 53 0.61 -0.67 7.16
C ALA A 53 0.46 0.70 7.81
N PRO A 54 1.28 1.01 8.82
CA PRO A 54 1.28 2.35 9.40
C PRO A 54 1.91 3.35 8.44
N ILE A 55 1.47 4.58 8.54
CA ILE A 55 2.16 5.70 7.91
C ILE A 55 3.17 6.20 8.93
N VAL A 56 4.46 6.13 8.59
CA VAL A 56 5.54 6.33 9.54
C VAL A 56 6.28 7.62 9.25
N ASP A 57 6.54 8.40 10.30
CA ASP A 57 7.50 9.49 10.22
C ASP A 57 8.91 8.91 10.41
N TYR A 58 9.58 8.64 9.31
CA TYR A 58 10.88 7.98 9.33
C TYR A 58 11.96 8.85 9.95
N GLY A 59 11.83 10.18 9.88
CA GLY A 59 12.77 11.10 10.53
C GLY A 59 12.79 10.89 12.04
N GLU A 60 11.62 10.67 12.65
CA GLU A 60 11.51 10.41 14.09
C GLU A 60 12.15 9.08 14.50
N LEU A 61 12.35 8.16 13.55
CA LEU A 61 13.06 6.91 13.79
C LEU A 61 14.56 7.01 13.47
N GLY A 62 15.05 8.18 13.11
CA GLY A 62 16.45 8.37 12.76
C GLY A 62 16.78 8.13 11.30
N TYR A 63 15.82 7.91 10.45
CA TYR A 63 16.01 7.74 9.00
C TYR A 63 15.81 9.09 8.31
N ASP A 64 16.83 9.93 8.38
CA ASP A 64 16.71 11.33 7.94
C ASP A 64 16.87 11.50 6.44
N VAL A 65 17.37 10.50 5.74
CA VAL A 65 17.63 10.58 4.31
C VAL A 65 16.60 9.76 3.52
N THR A 66 15.90 10.42 2.63
CA THR A 66 15.04 9.76 1.65
C THR A 66 15.74 9.78 0.30
N ALA A 67 15.96 8.63 -0.30
CA ALA A 67 16.54 8.54 -1.63
C ALA A 67 15.47 8.08 -2.63
N ILE A 68 15.38 8.79 -3.74
CA ILE A 68 14.59 8.34 -4.89
C ILE A 68 15.59 7.81 -5.90
N ILE A 69 15.49 6.52 -6.19
CA ILE A 69 16.43 5.82 -7.06
C ILE A 69 15.73 5.51 -8.38
N GLN A 70 16.30 5.97 -9.48
CA GLN A 70 15.78 5.72 -10.82
C GLN A 70 16.76 4.79 -11.52
N MET A 71 16.25 3.68 -12.02
CA MET A 71 17.08 2.64 -12.63
C MET A 71 16.61 2.33 -14.04
N LYS A 72 17.57 2.15 -14.94
CA LYS A 72 17.32 1.63 -16.27
C LYS A 72 17.91 0.24 -16.33
N VAL A 73 17.09 -0.76 -16.63
CA VAL A 73 17.54 -2.16 -16.63
C VAL A 73 17.11 -2.85 -17.91
N GLU A 74 17.81 -3.92 -18.28
CA GLU A 74 17.41 -4.75 -19.40
C GLU A 74 16.12 -5.50 -19.05
N GLY A 75 15.23 -5.66 -20.04
CA GLY A 75 13.92 -6.26 -19.80
C GLY A 75 13.99 -7.65 -19.20
N SER A 76 14.98 -8.45 -19.58
CA SER A 76 15.16 -9.81 -19.05
C SER A 76 15.56 -9.82 -17.58
N ALA A 77 16.19 -8.76 -17.10
CA ALA A 77 16.64 -8.65 -15.70
C ALA A 77 15.59 -7.98 -14.80
N LEU A 78 14.56 -7.37 -15.38
CA LEU A 78 13.60 -6.55 -14.64
C LEU A 78 12.92 -7.29 -13.48
N PRO A 79 12.35 -8.50 -13.66
CA PRO A 79 11.68 -9.19 -12.54
C PRO A 79 12.63 -9.51 -11.39
N ASP A 80 13.86 -9.95 -11.68
CA ASP A 80 14.83 -10.30 -10.64
C ASP A 80 15.27 -9.07 -9.84
N ILE A 81 15.55 -7.97 -10.52
CA ILE A 81 15.95 -6.72 -9.85
C ILE A 81 14.79 -6.17 -9.01
N THR A 82 13.57 -6.20 -9.54
CA THR A 82 12.40 -5.75 -8.79
C THR A 82 12.21 -6.54 -7.51
N ASP A 83 12.33 -7.88 -7.59
CA ASP A 83 12.22 -8.74 -6.41
C ASP A 83 13.28 -8.45 -5.36
N ARG A 84 14.53 -8.26 -5.80
CA ARG A 84 15.63 -7.93 -4.89
C ARG A 84 15.44 -6.60 -4.20
N LEU A 85 14.96 -5.59 -4.92
CA LEU A 85 14.70 -4.28 -4.35
C LEU A 85 13.56 -4.33 -3.34
N GLN A 86 12.48 -5.04 -3.66
CA GLN A 86 11.34 -5.18 -2.76
C GLN A 86 11.70 -5.88 -1.46
N GLY A 87 12.66 -6.80 -1.52
CA GLY A 87 13.14 -7.51 -0.34
C GLY A 87 14.18 -6.75 0.47
N HIS A 88 14.67 -5.61 -0.01
CA HIS A 88 15.72 -4.87 0.66
C HIS A 88 15.17 -4.08 1.84
N LYS A 89 15.82 -4.18 3.00
CA LYS A 89 15.31 -3.62 4.26
C LYS A 89 15.14 -2.10 4.27
N HIS A 90 15.88 -1.39 3.43
CA HIS A 90 15.81 0.08 3.35
C HIS A 90 14.80 0.58 2.33
N MET A 91 14.24 -0.30 1.50
CA MET A 91 13.29 0.11 0.47
C MET A 91 11.88 0.17 1.02
N VAL A 92 11.23 1.30 0.83
CA VAL A 92 9.85 1.53 1.25
C VAL A 92 8.89 1.24 0.11
N SER A 93 9.26 1.64 -1.09
CA SER A 93 8.41 1.47 -2.28
C SER A 93 9.28 1.17 -3.49
N VAL A 94 8.81 0.25 -4.33
CA VAL A 94 9.48 -0.10 -5.58
C VAL A 94 8.41 -0.17 -6.67
N TYR A 95 8.60 0.56 -7.76
CA TYR A 95 7.67 0.62 -8.88
C TYR A 95 8.36 0.27 -10.18
N GLU A 96 7.71 -0.56 -10.99
CA GLU A 96 8.06 -0.72 -12.39
C GLU A 96 7.29 0.33 -13.18
N VAL A 97 8.00 1.10 -14.00
CA VAL A 97 7.42 2.26 -14.68
C VAL A 97 7.76 2.23 -16.16
N THR A 98 7.03 3.02 -16.93
CA THR A 98 7.31 3.24 -18.34
C THR A 98 7.98 4.59 -18.53
N GLY A 99 8.67 4.77 -19.66
CA GLY A 99 9.38 6.00 -19.97
C GLY A 99 10.89 5.77 -20.06
N ASP A 100 11.66 6.77 -19.64
CA ASP A 100 13.14 6.72 -19.75
C ASP A 100 13.78 5.77 -18.75
N HIS A 101 13.11 5.47 -17.66
CA HIS A 101 13.58 4.56 -16.62
C HIS A 101 12.61 3.42 -16.43
N ASP A 102 13.08 2.29 -15.95
CA ASP A 102 12.27 1.08 -15.80
C ASP A 102 11.80 0.85 -14.37
N ILE A 103 12.60 1.32 -13.39
CA ILE A 103 12.31 1.16 -11.98
C ILE A 103 12.49 2.49 -11.27
N ILE A 104 11.52 2.83 -10.40
CA ILE A 104 11.67 3.90 -9.42
C ILE A 104 11.50 3.28 -8.04
N ALA A 105 12.48 3.46 -7.18
CA ALA A 105 12.47 2.95 -5.82
C ALA A 105 12.64 4.11 -4.84
N ILE A 106 11.98 4.01 -3.68
CA ILE A 106 12.12 4.97 -2.60
C ILE A 106 12.70 4.25 -1.41
N GLY A 107 13.83 4.72 -0.92
CA GLY A 107 14.50 4.16 0.23
C GLY A 107 14.66 5.16 1.36
N LYS A 108 14.80 4.64 2.58
CA LYS A 108 15.02 5.43 3.80
C LYS A 108 16.33 5.01 4.43
N PHE A 109 17.17 5.97 4.72
CA PHE A 109 18.53 5.76 5.20
C PHE A 109 18.87 6.72 6.34
N THR A 110 19.86 6.34 7.14
CA THR A 110 20.33 7.18 8.25
C THR A 110 21.33 8.25 7.77
N ASP A 111 22.05 7.93 6.72
CA ASP A 111 23.05 8.84 6.12
C ASP A 111 23.35 8.49 4.67
#